data_d1cea0eaedf918af1765a6d5e83c4ea0
#
_entry.id   d1cea0eaedf918af1765a6d5e83c4ea0
#
_cell.length_a   1.000
_cell.length_b   1.000
_cell.length_c   1.000
_cell.angle_alpha   90.00
_cell.angle_beta   90.00
_cell.angle_gamma   90.00
#
_symmetry.space_group_name_H-M   'P 1'
#
loop_
_entity.id
_entity.type
_entity.pdbx_description
1 polymer ?
#
loop_
_entity_poly.entity_id
_entity_poly.type
_entity_poly.pdbx_seq_one_letter_code
_entity_poly.pdbx_strand_id
1 'polypeptide(L)'
;MLLVVEGLCGVLLLVGFGTRVAAVALALLGVVAMMPFNFESILEQVHILGIAIFLFITGRGAVSIDRLFRQQKALPVREAPAVALTVLRICMGVGIAFGALTEKLLDPALANALLTDRPYLNFVAGIGVSNGQFAYIAGLTELVIGLVIISGQLTRPVMAVGAVIFTITLPFFGWLELLGHLPYYGIMLTLFIAPSADPQVREQLREGKAAA
;
A
#
# COMPACT_ATOMS: atom_id res chain seq x y z
N MET A 1 -10.63 16.79 -17.08
CA MET A 1 -11.37 17.17 -15.87
C MET A 1 -10.99 16.25 -14.70
N LEU A 2 -11.00 14.93 -14.86
CA LEU A 2 -10.64 13.96 -13.79
C LEU A 2 -9.25 14.24 -13.19
N LEU A 3 -8.21 14.35 -14.00
CA LEU A 3 -6.82 14.65 -13.57
C LEU A 3 -6.71 15.94 -12.72
N VAL A 4 -7.51 16.96 -13.04
CA VAL A 4 -7.47 18.21 -12.26
C VAL A 4 -8.07 18.00 -10.88
N VAL A 5 -9.15 17.23 -10.78
CA VAL A 5 -9.80 16.93 -9.50
C VAL A 5 -8.90 16.01 -8.65
N GLU A 6 -8.27 15.01 -9.26
CA GLU A 6 -7.29 14.15 -8.61
C GLU A 6 -6.10 14.95 -8.08
N GLY A 7 -5.52 15.82 -8.92
CA GLY A 7 -4.43 16.70 -8.51
C GLY A 7 -4.82 17.63 -7.36
N LEU A 8 -6.03 18.21 -7.40
CA LEU A 8 -6.54 19.03 -6.31
C LEU A 8 -6.72 18.22 -5.02
N CYS A 9 -7.30 17.02 -5.09
CA CYS A 9 -7.41 16.11 -3.94
C CYS A 9 -6.03 15.76 -3.37
N GLY A 10 -5.05 15.47 -4.23
CA GLY A 10 -3.68 15.22 -3.82
C GLY A 10 -3.07 16.39 -3.06
N VAL A 11 -3.20 17.61 -3.57
CA VAL A 11 -2.73 18.83 -2.90
C VAL A 11 -3.44 19.04 -1.56
N LEU A 12 -4.76 18.88 -1.50
CA LEU A 12 -5.53 19.02 -0.26
C LEU A 12 -5.08 18.02 0.80
N LEU A 13 -4.81 16.78 0.40
CA LEU A 13 -4.29 15.74 1.30
C LEU A 13 -2.87 16.04 1.76
N LEU A 14 -1.99 16.51 0.87
CA LEU A 14 -0.61 16.88 1.21
C LEU A 14 -0.55 18.00 2.25
N VAL A 15 -1.36 19.04 2.08
CA VAL A 15 -1.41 20.17 3.02
C VAL A 15 -2.29 19.90 4.23
N GLY A 16 -3.02 18.78 4.23
CA GLY A 16 -3.94 18.41 5.31
C GLY A 16 -5.10 19.37 5.48
N PHE A 17 -5.71 19.82 4.37
CA PHE A 17 -6.88 20.67 4.38
C PHE A 17 -8.13 19.88 3.96
N GLY A 18 -9.16 19.89 4.80
CA GLY A 18 -10.39 19.15 4.53
C GLY A 18 -10.17 17.64 4.34
N THR A 19 -9.21 17.04 5.06
CA THR A 19 -8.70 15.68 4.83
C THR A 19 -9.80 14.63 4.67
N ARG A 20 -10.86 14.68 5.46
CA ARG A 20 -11.97 13.71 5.36
C ARG A 20 -12.77 13.85 4.07
N VAL A 21 -12.99 15.10 3.63
CA VAL A 21 -13.70 15.38 2.37
C VAL A 21 -12.84 14.93 1.19
N ALA A 22 -11.55 15.27 1.21
CA ALA A 22 -10.61 14.84 0.19
C ALA A 22 -10.47 13.31 0.15
N ALA A 23 -10.53 12.61 1.29
CA ALA A 23 -10.52 11.15 1.36
C ALA A 23 -11.78 10.53 0.71
N VAL A 24 -12.96 11.10 0.94
CA VAL A 24 -14.20 10.66 0.26
C VAL A 24 -14.09 10.90 -1.25
N ALA A 25 -13.61 12.07 -1.65
CA ALA A 25 -13.39 12.37 -3.07
C ALA A 25 -12.40 11.40 -3.71
N LEU A 26 -11.30 11.08 -3.03
CA LEU A 26 -10.33 10.08 -3.49
C LEU A 26 -10.97 8.69 -3.68
N ALA A 27 -11.81 8.25 -2.73
CA ALA A 27 -12.52 6.98 -2.84
C ALA A 27 -13.46 6.96 -4.05
N LEU A 28 -14.25 8.02 -4.24
CA LEU A 28 -15.19 8.14 -5.37
C LEU A 28 -14.45 8.22 -6.71
N LEU A 29 -13.37 9.00 -6.78
CA LEU A 29 -12.53 9.10 -7.97
C LEU A 29 -11.89 7.75 -8.31
N GLY A 30 -11.39 7.03 -7.31
CA GLY A 30 -10.84 5.69 -7.50
C GLY A 30 -11.87 4.72 -8.07
N VAL A 31 -13.10 4.72 -7.57
CA VAL A 31 -14.19 3.90 -8.13
C VAL A 31 -14.49 4.30 -9.58
N VAL A 32 -14.64 5.60 -9.86
CA VAL A 32 -14.94 6.09 -11.22
C VAL A 32 -13.78 5.77 -12.18
N ALA A 33 -12.54 5.95 -11.75
CA ALA A 33 -11.37 5.65 -12.57
C ALA A 33 -11.24 4.16 -12.89
N MET A 34 -11.72 3.28 -12.02
CA MET A 34 -11.67 1.82 -12.21
C MET A 34 -12.86 1.27 -13.02
N MET A 35 -13.92 2.03 -13.25
CA MET A 35 -15.09 1.58 -14.02
C MET A 35 -14.77 0.98 -15.41
N PRO A 36 -13.80 1.48 -16.18
CA PRO A 36 -13.44 0.91 -17.48
C PRO A 36 -12.64 -0.38 -17.39
N PHE A 37 -12.16 -0.76 -16.20
CA PHE A 37 -11.26 -1.90 -16.00
C PHE A 37 -12.02 -3.13 -15.51
N ASN A 38 -11.40 -4.29 -15.66
CA ASN A 38 -11.94 -5.56 -15.15
C ASN A 38 -11.83 -5.63 -13.61
N PHE A 39 -12.50 -6.64 -13.05
CA PHE A 39 -12.52 -6.85 -11.60
C PHE A 39 -11.13 -7.12 -11.00
N GLU A 40 -10.24 -7.75 -11.76
CA GLU A 40 -8.86 -8.04 -11.35
C GLU A 40 -8.08 -6.75 -11.12
N SER A 41 -8.10 -5.83 -12.09
CA SER A 41 -7.45 -4.51 -11.95
C SER A 41 -8.02 -3.68 -10.79
N ILE A 42 -9.32 -3.82 -10.49
CA ILE A 42 -9.92 -3.16 -9.32
C ILE A 42 -9.31 -3.69 -8.03
N LEU A 43 -9.10 -5.01 -7.92
CA LEU A 43 -8.53 -5.62 -6.73
C LEU A 43 -7.04 -5.29 -6.54
N GLU A 44 -6.29 -5.15 -7.63
CA GLU A 44 -4.89 -4.69 -7.58
C GLU A 44 -4.77 -3.27 -6.99
N GLN A 45 -5.75 -2.40 -7.30
CA GLN A 45 -5.77 -1.01 -6.85
C GLN A 45 -6.54 -0.78 -5.53
N VAL A 46 -7.03 -1.83 -4.88
CA VAL A 46 -7.84 -1.71 -3.66
C VAL A 46 -7.12 -1.02 -2.50
N HIS A 47 -5.80 -0.96 -2.52
CA HIS A 47 -5.00 -0.24 -1.54
C HIS A 47 -5.32 1.27 -1.50
N ILE A 48 -5.73 1.89 -2.62
CA ILE A 48 -6.17 3.29 -2.66
C ILE A 48 -7.43 3.49 -1.83
N LEU A 49 -8.39 2.55 -1.92
CA LEU A 49 -9.58 2.56 -1.07
C LEU A 49 -9.20 2.40 0.41
N GLY A 50 -8.24 1.53 0.71
CA GLY A 50 -7.68 1.38 2.06
C GLY A 50 -7.11 2.69 2.62
N ILE A 51 -6.36 3.44 1.80
CA ILE A 51 -5.83 4.77 2.15
C ILE A 51 -6.97 5.75 2.42
N ALA A 52 -7.97 5.80 1.53
CA ALA A 52 -9.10 6.71 1.67
C ALA A 52 -9.89 6.45 2.95
N ILE A 53 -10.19 5.19 3.27
CA ILE A 53 -10.86 4.79 4.52
C ILE A 53 -10.01 5.16 5.74
N PHE A 54 -8.70 4.89 5.69
CA PHE A 54 -7.78 5.25 6.77
C PHE A 54 -7.79 6.75 7.04
N LEU A 55 -7.65 7.57 6.00
CA LEU A 55 -7.67 9.04 6.09
C LEU A 55 -9.02 9.58 6.53
N PHE A 56 -10.13 8.95 6.12
CA PHE A 56 -11.47 9.33 6.57
C PHE A 56 -11.65 9.11 8.07
N ILE A 57 -11.20 7.97 8.59
CA ILE A 57 -11.32 7.61 10.01
C ILE A 57 -10.39 8.46 10.87
N THR A 58 -9.10 8.54 10.49
CA THR A 58 -8.08 9.24 11.28
C THR A 58 -8.17 10.76 11.12
N GLY A 59 -8.61 11.22 9.96
CA GLY A 59 -8.68 12.64 9.63
C GLY A 59 -7.30 13.24 9.44
N ARG A 60 -7.16 14.50 9.84
CA ARG A 60 -5.95 15.30 9.65
C ARG A 60 -4.75 14.77 10.46
N GLY A 61 -3.57 14.88 9.86
CA GLY A 61 -2.32 14.62 10.55
C GLY A 61 -1.91 15.75 11.53
N ALA A 62 -0.81 15.51 12.25
CA ALA A 62 -0.24 16.47 13.20
C ALA A 62 0.24 17.78 12.53
N VAL A 63 0.74 17.67 11.30
CA VAL A 63 1.13 18.81 10.45
C VAL A 63 0.07 18.97 9.38
N SER A 64 -0.82 19.95 9.54
CA SER A 64 -1.94 20.17 8.61
C SER A 64 -2.44 21.60 8.68
N ILE A 65 -2.93 22.13 7.56
CA ILE A 65 -3.57 23.45 7.49
C ILE A 65 -4.86 23.48 8.32
N ASP A 66 -5.60 22.39 8.37
CA ASP A 66 -6.79 22.26 9.22
C ASP A 66 -6.50 22.53 10.71
N ARG A 67 -5.25 22.34 11.15
CA ARG A 67 -4.84 22.64 12.52
C ARG A 67 -4.86 24.14 12.81
N LEU A 68 -4.60 24.97 11.81
CA LEU A 68 -4.60 26.43 11.93
C LEU A 68 -6.01 26.98 12.13
N PHE A 69 -7.02 26.31 11.53
CA PHE A 69 -8.40 26.78 11.53
C PHE A 69 -9.30 26.06 12.54
N ARG A 70 -8.94 24.84 12.95
CA ARG A 70 -9.73 24.02 13.85
C ARG A 70 -8.85 23.53 15.00
N GLN A 71 -9.19 23.91 16.22
CA GLN A 71 -8.47 23.51 17.46
C GLN A 71 -8.64 22.03 17.84
N GLN A 72 -9.15 21.19 16.95
CA GLN A 72 -9.32 19.78 17.24
C GLN A 72 -7.94 19.08 17.33
N LYS A 73 -7.79 18.21 18.32
CA LYS A 73 -6.58 17.40 18.54
C LYS A 73 -6.32 16.50 17.32
N ALA A 74 -5.14 16.60 16.71
CA ALA A 74 -4.72 15.67 15.67
C ALA A 74 -4.50 14.29 16.29
N LEU A 75 -4.93 13.24 15.60
CA LEU A 75 -4.68 11.86 16.02
C LEU A 75 -3.29 11.45 15.50
N PRO A 76 -2.29 11.21 16.35
CA PRO A 76 -1.03 10.68 15.89
C PRO A 76 -1.23 9.25 15.36
N VAL A 77 -0.42 8.84 14.37
CA VAL A 77 -0.49 7.51 13.75
C VAL A 77 -0.40 6.38 14.79
N ARG A 78 0.33 6.59 15.86
CA ARG A 78 0.46 5.63 16.97
C ARG A 78 -0.84 5.40 17.75
N GLU A 79 -1.76 6.35 17.70
CA GLU A 79 -3.07 6.30 18.35
C GLU A 79 -4.20 5.99 17.34
N ALA A 80 -3.85 5.68 16.09
CA ALA A 80 -4.84 5.37 15.07
C ALA A 80 -5.72 4.18 15.46
N PRO A 81 -7.04 4.25 15.23
CA PRO A 81 -7.94 3.15 15.55
C PRO A 81 -7.51 1.84 14.88
N ALA A 82 -7.58 0.74 15.62
CA ALA A 82 -7.18 -0.56 15.13
C ALA A 82 -7.92 -0.98 13.85
N VAL A 83 -9.20 -0.60 13.73
CA VAL A 83 -10.01 -0.88 12.53
C VAL A 83 -9.43 -0.17 11.30
N ALA A 84 -9.00 1.10 11.42
CA ALA A 84 -8.43 1.85 10.31
C ALA A 84 -7.12 1.21 9.81
N LEU A 85 -6.25 0.81 10.74
CA LEU A 85 -4.99 0.12 10.43
C LEU A 85 -5.23 -1.27 9.85
N THR A 86 -6.24 -1.99 10.34
CA THR A 86 -6.59 -3.32 9.82
C THR A 86 -7.11 -3.23 8.38
N VAL A 87 -8.00 -2.28 8.09
CA VAL A 87 -8.50 -2.05 6.73
C VAL A 87 -7.36 -1.68 5.79
N LEU A 88 -6.51 -0.71 6.19
CA LEU A 88 -5.36 -0.28 5.41
C LEU A 88 -4.44 -1.47 5.08
N ARG A 89 -4.15 -2.31 6.06
CA ARG A 89 -3.31 -3.50 5.95
C ARG A 89 -3.92 -4.55 5.03
N ILE A 90 -5.20 -4.86 5.21
CA ILE A 90 -5.90 -5.87 4.38
C ILE A 90 -5.95 -5.39 2.92
N CYS A 91 -6.33 -4.14 2.67
CA CYS A 91 -6.37 -3.60 1.31
C CYS A 91 -4.99 -3.62 0.64
N MET A 92 -3.92 -3.28 1.35
CA MET A 92 -2.56 -3.40 0.82
C MET A 92 -2.20 -4.84 0.48
N GLY A 93 -2.44 -5.77 1.40
CA GLY A 93 -2.10 -7.18 1.20
C GLY A 93 -2.91 -7.83 0.08
N VAL A 94 -4.18 -7.46 -0.06
CA VAL A 94 -5.03 -7.91 -1.19
C VAL A 94 -4.49 -7.39 -2.51
N GLY A 95 -4.16 -6.10 -2.62
CA GLY A 95 -3.60 -5.53 -3.85
C GLY A 95 -2.30 -6.25 -4.28
N ILE A 96 -1.37 -6.46 -3.35
CA ILE A 96 -0.11 -7.17 -3.64
C ILE A 96 -0.37 -8.64 -4.03
N ALA A 97 -1.23 -9.35 -3.29
CA ALA A 97 -1.52 -10.75 -3.55
C ALA A 97 -2.22 -10.95 -4.90
N PHE A 98 -3.16 -10.06 -5.26
CA PHE A 98 -3.85 -10.12 -6.54
C PHE A 98 -2.91 -9.77 -7.70
N GLY A 99 -2.12 -8.70 -7.63
CA GLY A 99 -1.15 -8.38 -8.66
C GLY A 99 -0.15 -9.52 -8.89
N ALA A 100 0.34 -10.15 -7.82
CA ALA A 100 1.20 -11.33 -7.95
C ALA A 100 0.49 -12.49 -8.65
N LEU A 101 -0.78 -12.72 -8.33
CA LEU A 101 -1.57 -13.81 -8.89
C LEU A 101 -1.87 -13.57 -10.37
N THR A 102 -2.39 -12.40 -10.73
CA THR A 102 -2.88 -12.06 -12.07
C THR A 102 -1.75 -11.80 -13.06
N GLU A 103 -0.73 -11.02 -12.66
CA GLU A 103 0.32 -10.59 -13.58
C GLU A 103 1.48 -11.59 -13.73
N LYS A 104 1.68 -12.51 -12.76
CA LYS A 104 2.86 -13.39 -12.74
C LYS A 104 2.54 -14.88 -12.66
N LEU A 105 1.51 -15.27 -11.88
CA LEU A 105 1.23 -16.69 -11.65
C LEU A 105 0.18 -17.23 -12.62
N LEU A 106 -0.90 -16.51 -12.90
CA LEU A 106 -1.96 -16.91 -13.83
C LEU A 106 -1.68 -16.46 -15.27
N ASP A 107 -1.03 -15.33 -15.46
CA ASP A 107 -0.57 -14.86 -16.78
C ASP A 107 0.96 -14.70 -16.84
N PRO A 108 1.73 -15.79 -16.87
CA PRO A 108 3.17 -15.73 -16.96
C PRO A 108 3.67 -15.14 -18.30
N ALA A 109 2.80 -15.02 -19.31
CA ALA A 109 3.17 -14.43 -20.58
C ALA A 109 3.46 -12.94 -20.46
N LEU A 110 2.69 -12.21 -19.65
CA LEU A 110 2.90 -10.79 -19.36
C LEU A 110 4.27 -10.56 -18.71
N ALA A 111 4.58 -11.31 -17.65
CA ALA A 111 5.86 -11.21 -16.96
C ALA A 111 7.04 -11.61 -17.88
N ASN A 112 6.88 -12.67 -18.70
CA ASN A 112 7.89 -13.08 -19.67
C ASN A 112 8.14 -12.01 -20.74
N ALA A 113 7.11 -11.34 -21.25
CA ALA A 113 7.25 -10.28 -22.22
C ALA A 113 8.09 -9.12 -21.65
N LEU A 114 7.79 -8.69 -20.41
CA LEU A 114 8.55 -7.67 -19.70
C LEU A 114 10.03 -8.06 -19.52
N LEU A 115 10.31 -9.29 -19.09
CA LEU A 115 11.66 -9.79 -18.86
C LEU A 115 12.43 -10.02 -20.17
N THR A 116 11.73 -10.23 -21.28
CA THR A 116 12.34 -10.34 -22.61
C THR A 116 12.72 -8.96 -23.14
N ASP A 117 11.86 -7.96 -22.95
CA ASP A 117 12.13 -6.55 -23.30
C ASP A 117 13.22 -5.94 -22.41
N ARG A 118 13.27 -6.34 -21.13
CA ARG A 118 14.21 -5.83 -20.13
C ARG A 118 14.96 -6.97 -19.42
N PRO A 119 15.93 -7.62 -20.10
CA PRO A 119 16.62 -8.82 -19.57
C PRO A 119 17.36 -8.58 -18.25
N TYR A 120 17.80 -7.35 -17.99
CA TYR A 120 18.50 -6.97 -16.76
C TYR A 120 17.64 -7.09 -15.49
N LEU A 121 16.30 -7.17 -15.62
CA LEU A 121 15.41 -7.40 -14.50
C LEU A 121 15.54 -8.81 -13.91
N ASN A 122 15.91 -9.79 -14.74
CA ASN A 122 16.25 -11.14 -14.25
C ASN A 122 17.73 -11.17 -13.82
N PHE A 123 18.01 -10.59 -12.66
CA PHE A 123 19.37 -10.52 -12.12
C PHE A 123 19.99 -11.86 -11.73
N VAL A 124 19.20 -12.95 -11.74
CA VAL A 124 19.67 -14.33 -11.49
C VAL A 124 19.81 -15.14 -12.79
N ALA A 125 19.63 -14.55 -13.96
CA ALA A 125 19.81 -15.24 -15.23
C ALA A 125 21.23 -15.83 -15.38
N GLY A 126 22.24 -15.15 -14.83
CA GLY A 126 23.64 -15.61 -14.87
C GLY A 126 23.93 -16.94 -14.15
N ILE A 127 23.04 -17.38 -13.28
CA ILE A 127 23.10 -18.70 -12.62
C ILE A 127 22.12 -19.71 -13.22
N GLY A 128 21.60 -19.45 -14.42
CA GLY A 128 20.78 -20.39 -15.18
C GLY A 128 19.27 -20.34 -14.88
N VAL A 129 18.78 -19.32 -14.18
CA VAL A 129 17.34 -19.12 -13.92
C VAL A 129 16.69 -18.47 -15.13
N SER A 130 15.76 -19.18 -15.79
CA SER A 130 15.02 -18.63 -16.91
C SER A 130 14.04 -17.51 -16.49
N ASN A 131 13.60 -16.67 -17.45
CA ASN A 131 12.64 -15.61 -17.19
C ASN A 131 11.34 -16.13 -16.60
N GLY A 132 10.82 -17.27 -17.09
CA GLY A 132 9.62 -17.88 -16.56
C GLY A 132 9.78 -18.37 -15.11
N GLN A 133 10.92 -18.97 -14.80
CA GLN A 133 11.23 -19.38 -13.42
C GLN A 133 11.37 -18.17 -12.49
N PHE A 134 12.04 -17.13 -12.94
CA PHE A 134 12.19 -15.89 -12.18
C PHE A 134 10.82 -15.23 -11.90
N ALA A 135 9.98 -15.09 -12.94
CA ALA A 135 8.64 -14.53 -12.80
C ALA A 135 7.77 -15.32 -11.81
N TYR A 136 7.85 -16.65 -11.89
CA TYR A 136 7.10 -17.53 -11.00
C TYR A 136 7.56 -17.42 -9.55
N ILE A 137 8.89 -17.42 -9.31
CA ILE A 137 9.45 -17.24 -7.95
C ILE A 137 9.09 -15.87 -7.39
N ALA A 138 9.21 -14.81 -8.19
CA ALA A 138 8.82 -13.47 -7.80
C ALA A 138 7.33 -13.39 -7.45
N GLY A 139 6.45 -13.94 -8.29
CA GLY A 139 5.02 -14.00 -8.05
C GLY A 139 4.66 -14.76 -6.76
N LEU A 140 5.27 -15.93 -6.52
CA LEU A 140 5.06 -16.67 -5.27
C LEU A 140 5.53 -15.86 -4.05
N THR A 141 6.67 -15.19 -4.16
CA THR A 141 7.19 -14.37 -3.07
C THR A 141 6.24 -13.21 -2.74
N GLU A 142 5.75 -12.50 -3.74
CA GLU A 142 4.79 -11.41 -3.56
C GLU A 142 3.44 -11.91 -3.02
N LEU A 143 2.95 -13.05 -3.50
CA LEU A 143 1.73 -13.67 -2.99
C LEU A 143 1.86 -14.00 -1.49
N VAL A 144 2.97 -14.62 -1.09
CA VAL A 144 3.24 -14.93 0.32
C VAL A 144 3.32 -13.66 1.15
N ILE A 145 4.02 -12.63 0.67
CA ILE A 145 4.10 -11.32 1.33
C ILE A 145 2.69 -10.73 1.51
N GLY A 146 1.88 -10.72 0.47
CA GLY A 146 0.50 -10.23 0.52
C GLY A 146 -0.34 -10.98 1.56
N LEU A 147 -0.27 -12.30 1.59
CA LEU A 147 -0.99 -13.14 2.57
C LEU A 147 -0.51 -12.91 4.01
N VAL A 148 0.80 -12.77 4.22
CA VAL A 148 1.36 -12.44 5.55
C VAL A 148 0.90 -11.05 6.00
N ILE A 149 0.86 -10.07 5.10
CA ILE A 149 0.29 -8.75 5.37
C ILE A 149 -1.18 -8.87 5.78
N ILE A 150 -2.00 -9.61 5.05
CA ILE A 150 -3.42 -9.82 5.37
C ILE A 150 -3.58 -10.47 6.75
N SER A 151 -2.76 -11.46 7.09
CA SER A 151 -2.83 -12.13 8.39
C SER A 151 -2.56 -11.20 9.58
N GLY A 152 -1.76 -10.15 9.36
CA GLY A 152 -1.33 -9.19 10.39
C GLY A 152 -0.21 -9.70 11.29
N GLN A 153 0.29 -10.90 11.02
CA GLN A 153 1.48 -11.40 11.70
C GLN A 153 2.73 -10.78 11.08
N LEU A 154 3.76 -10.58 11.90
CA LEU A 154 5.03 -10.02 11.44
C LEU A 154 4.89 -8.71 10.64
N THR A 155 3.85 -7.89 10.94
CA THR A 155 3.55 -6.68 10.16
C THR A 155 4.78 -5.79 9.98
N ARG A 156 5.51 -5.48 11.06
CA ARG A 156 6.69 -4.60 10.99
C ARG A 156 7.83 -5.16 10.13
N PRO A 157 8.32 -6.41 10.37
CA PRO A 157 9.39 -6.94 9.53
C PRO A 157 8.97 -7.06 8.06
N VAL A 158 7.72 -7.44 7.78
CA VAL A 158 7.23 -7.52 6.39
C VAL A 158 7.15 -6.15 5.73
N MET A 159 6.73 -5.09 6.46
CA MET A 159 6.78 -3.72 5.93
C MET A 159 8.22 -3.28 5.61
N ALA A 160 9.19 -3.62 6.46
CA ALA A 160 10.59 -3.31 6.20
C ALA A 160 11.12 -4.06 4.97
N VAL A 161 10.84 -5.36 4.85
CA VAL A 161 11.24 -6.17 3.70
C VAL A 161 10.57 -5.65 2.42
N GLY A 162 9.27 -5.36 2.45
CA GLY A 162 8.55 -4.78 1.31
C GLY A 162 9.14 -3.46 0.85
N ALA A 163 9.46 -2.56 1.78
CA ALA A 163 10.10 -1.29 1.46
C ALA A 163 11.49 -1.48 0.81
N VAL A 164 12.27 -2.45 1.28
CA VAL A 164 13.56 -2.78 0.68
C VAL A 164 13.37 -3.32 -0.74
N ILE A 165 12.46 -4.27 -0.96
CA ILE A 165 12.18 -4.84 -2.28
C ILE A 165 11.75 -3.73 -3.26
N PHE A 166 10.79 -2.88 -2.88
CA PHE A 166 10.33 -1.78 -3.73
C PHE A 166 11.45 -0.77 -4.03
N THR A 167 12.34 -0.52 -3.07
CA THR A 167 13.48 0.39 -3.27
C THR A 167 14.52 -0.20 -4.23
N ILE A 168 14.79 -1.50 -4.14
CA ILE A 168 15.75 -2.17 -5.04
C ILE A 168 15.25 -2.16 -6.49
N THR A 169 13.95 -2.18 -6.73
CA THR A 169 13.38 -2.16 -8.09
C THR A 169 13.42 -0.78 -8.75
N LEU A 170 13.48 0.32 -7.99
CA LEU A 170 13.46 1.69 -8.53
C LEU A 170 14.54 1.99 -9.59
N PRO A 171 15.81 1.59 -9.41
CA PRO A 171 16.84 1.84 -10.43
C PRO A 171 16.55 1.17 -11.79
N PHE A 172 15.76 0.10 -11.78
CA PHE A 172 15.43 -0.66 -12.98
C PHE A 172 14.22 -0.13 -13.73
N PHE A 173 13.23 0.39 -13.01
CA PHE A 173 11.99 0.88 -13.59
C PHE A 173 11.94 2.41 -13.77
N GLY A 174 12.85 3.13 -13.10
CA GLY A 174 12.98 4.57 -13.20
C GLY A 174 12.07 5.35 -12.24
N TRP A 175 12.14 6.68 -12.33
CA TRP A 175 11.48 7.59 -11.38
C TRP A 175 9.94 7.55 -11.43
N LEU A 176 9.34 7.16 -12.55
CA LEU A 176 7.89 7.00 -12.67
C LEU A 176 7.38 5.89 -11.76
N GLU A 177 8.17 4.83 -11.58
CA GLU A 177 7.87 3.75 -10.66
C GLU A 177 7.83 4.23 -9.20
N LEU A 178 8.70 5.18 -8.86
CA LEU A 178 8.64 5.80 -7.54
C LEU A 178 7.28 6.46 -7.27
N LEU A 179 6.72 7.16 -8.26
CA LEU A 179 5.40 7.79 -8.12
C LEU A 179 4.29 6.75 -7.91
N GLY A 180 4.34 5.64 -8.66
CA GLY A 180 3.40 4.52 -8.49
C GLY A 180 3.54 3.84 -7.12
N HIS A 181 4.75 3.75 -6.58
CA HIS A 181 5.04 3.12 -5.30
C HIS A 181 4.84 4.04 -4.07
N LEU A 182 4.73 5.37 -4.25
CA LEU A 182 4.55 6.30 -3.12
C LEU A 182 3.38 5.93 -2.19
N PRO A 183 2.20 5.53 -2.70
CA PRO A 183 1.11 5.09 -1.83
C PRO A 183 1.49 3.89 -0.96
N TYR A 184 2.19 2.92 -1.53
CA TYR A 184 2.67 1.74 -0.81
C TYR A 184 3.69 2.11 0.27
N TYR A 185 4.66 2.99 -0.02
CA TYR A 185 5.60 3.50 0.98
C TYR A 185 4.88 4.21 2.13
N GLY A 186 3.87 5.00 1.83
CA GLY A 186 3.03 5.65 2.83
C GLY A 186 2.31 4.66 3.75
N ILE A 187 1.74 3.60 3.17
CA ILE A 187 1.09 2.51 3.93
C ILE A 187 2.13 1.78 4.79
N MET A 188 3.26 1.36 4.19
CA MET A 188 4.32 0.62 4.89
C MET A 188 4.84 1.42 6.09
N LEU A 189 5.12 2.71 5.91
CA LEU A 189 5.58 3.58 6.99
C LEU A 189 4.52 3.70 8.10
N THR A 190 3.25 3.88 7.72
CA THR A 190 2.13 3.96 8.65
C THR A 190 2.01 2.69 9.48
N LEU A 191 2.02 1.52 8.85
CA LEU A 191 1.89 0.23 9.51
C LEU A 191 3.13 -0.13 10.34
N PHE A 192 4.31 0.30 9.91
CA PHE A 192 5.56 0.10 10.64
C PHE A 192 5.61 0.90 11.95
N ILE A 193 5.13 2.16 11.92
CA ILE A 193 5.14 3.06 13.07
C ILE A 193 4.01 2.74 14.07
N ALA A 194 2.85 2.27 13.59
CA ALA A 194 1.67 2.04 14.41
C ALA A 194 1.76 0.72 15.19
N PRO A 195 1.94 0.72 16.52
CA PRO A 195 2.02 -0.51 17.31
C PRO A 195 0.75 -1.36 17.22
N SER A 196 -0.40 -0.71 17.09
CA SER A 196 -1.71 -1.37 17.02
C SER A 196 -1.99 -2.05 15.68
N ALA A 197 -1.11 -1.91 14.69
CA ALA A 197 -1.21 -2.63 13.43
C ALA A 197 -0.86 -4.13 13.57
N ASP A 198 -0.05 -4.47 14.59
CA ASP A 198 0.33 -5.84 14.90
C ASP A 198 -0.60 -6.40 16.00
N PRO A 199 -1.36 -7.50 15.73
CA PRO A 199 -2.25 -8.10 16.71
C PRO A 199 -1.53 -8.59 17.97
N GLN A 200 -0.32 -9.10 17.86
CA GLN A 200 0.47 -9.59 19.00
C GLN A 200 0.90 -8.44 19.90
N VAL A 201 1.40 -7.35 19.33
CA VAL A 201 1.76 -6.14 20.08
C VAL A 201 0.52 -5.52 20.73
N ARG A 202 -0.63 -5.60 20.05
CA ARG A 202 -1.91 -5.12 20.61
C ARG A 202 -2.34 -5.90 21.84
N GLU A 203 -2.20 -7.22 21.81
CA GLU A 203 -2.51 -8.09 22.94
C GLU A 203 -1.62 -7.76 24.15
N GLN A 204 -0.32 -7.68 23.95
CA GLN A 204 0.64 -7.28 25.00
C GLN A 204 0.31 -5.90 25.63
N LEU A 205 -0.10 -4.93 24.79
CA LEU A 205 -0.52 -3.60 25.26
C LEU A 205 -1.82 -3.65 26.06
N ARG A 206 -2.72 -4.59 25.75
CA ARG A 206 -3.96 -4.82 26.53
C ARG A 206 -3.67 -5.45 27.87
N GLU A 207 -2.85 -6.49 27.88
CA GLU A 207 -2.44 -7.19 29.10
C GLU A 207 -1.66 -6.26 30.05
N GLY A 208 -0.71 -5.47 29.52
CA GLY A 208 0.02 -4.48 30.30
C GLY A 208 -0.85 -3.36 30.90
N LYS A 209 -1.95 -2.98 30.23
CA LYS A 209 -2.92 -2.02 30.76
C LYS A 209 -3.89 -2.63 31.77
N ALA A 210 -4.11 -3.94 31.73
CA ALA A 210 -4.96 -4.63 32.71
C ALA A 210 -4.21 -4.94 34.02
N ALA A 211 -2.86 -4.91 33.97
CA ALA A 211 -1.98 -5.17 35.11
C ALA A 211 -1.53 -3.88 35.86
N ALA A 212 -1.86 -2.69 35.33
CA ALA A 212 -1.54 -1.39 35.92
C ALA A 212 -2.80 -0.69 36.46
#